data_eeb63b429f41c4ff39864e41a08d101b
#
_entry.id   eeb63b429f41c4ff39864e41a08d101b
#
_cell.length_a   1.000
_cell.length_b   1.000
_cell.length_c   1.000
_cell.angle_alpha   90.00
_cell.angle_beta   90.00
_cell.angle_gamma   90.00
#
_symmetry.space_group_name_H-M   'P 1'
#
loop_
_entity.id
_entity.type
_entity.pdbx_description
1 polymer ?
#
loop_
_entity_poly.entity_id
_entity_poly.type
_entity_poly.pdbx_seq_one_letter_code
_entity_poly.pdbx_strand_id
1 'polypeptide(L)'
;MGRRVKRLLQALKWAIGLAGLTSTLYAVADDRLLVSGPAGRPGGHLVAAQRSEPKTLNWTVASDSGSREILTRLMADLIHINRETLQVEPALAKSWTASPDGLHWTLHLRQGVRFSDGHPFDADDVIFTFRAILDDKVHSPQRDLLLLEGKPLGVRKIDAFTVAFDFPQEYSVPERMFDGIWILPRHKLEAAWQEGKLAAAWGLGASPGDIAGLGPFRVKEYLPGQYIRLERNPFYWKKDEASNQLPYLDEVTFLFVGNEDAQVMRFQAGESDIINRVGGRNFAVLEKDQRQRSYEMRDAGPGMEYSFLVFNLSDAKGIPPEIAAHQAFLKRKSLREAVSAAIDREAIARLVYAGRAVPIAVPVPAGNKPWIDTKITIPARSPERARQILAADGFRWDSAGSLLDPGGGPVAFSILTSNNNPERLQMAGLIQDDLKQIGMRVNVIQLEFRSLVERVQRTHEFESALLALAGPDADPNPDMAAWLSSGGNHLWNPHQPSPATPWEAEIDNLMRRQIVTRNYSARKRMFDRVQEILAEYQPMVALVTPHVLAGARKDLGNFRPAILEPNTLWNIDQLYWRKGAGGPGR
;
A
#
# COMPACT_ATOMS: atom_id res chain seq x y z
N MET A 1 89.24 -2.00 -2.89
CA MET A 1 88.08 -1.27 -3.33
C MET A 1 86.91 -2.21 -3.71
N GLY A 2 86.74 -3.37 -3.08
CA GLY A 2 85.79 -4.39 -3.54
C GLY A 2 84.71 -4.88 -2.56
N ARG A 3 84.85 -4.59 -1.25
CA ARG A 3 83.83 -5.09 -0.26
C ARG A 3 82.78 -4.08 0.21
N ARG A 4 83.01 -2.80 0.10
CA ARG A 4 82.08 -1.79 0.48
C ARG A 4 80.97 -1.53 -0.59
N VAL A 5 81.29 -1.68 -1.87
CA VAL A 5 80.37 -1.52 -2.99
C VAL A 5 79.31 -2.65 -3.07
N LYS A 6 79.73 -3.89 -2.75
CA LYS A 6 78.81 -5.06 -2.70
C LYS A 6 77.75 -4.97 -1.59
N ARG A 7 78.11 -4.40 -0.42
CA ARG A 7 77.13 -4.19 0.67
C ARG A 7 76.15 -3.08 0.41
N LEU A 8 76.50 -2.04 -0.32
CA LEU A 8 75.62 -0.99 -0.73
C LEU A 8 74.61 -1.43 -1.82
N LEU A 9 75.02 -2.28 -2.73
CA LEU A 9 74.15 -2.86 -3.76
C LEU A 9 73.18 -3.93 -3.21
N GLN A 10 73.56 -4.65 -2.12
CA GLN A 10 72.65 -5.57 -1.43
C GLN A 10 71.62 -4.81 -0.55
N ALA A 11 72.01 -3.70 0.11
CA ALA A 11 71.12 -2.87 0.87
C ALA A 11 70.10 -2.15 -0.05
N LEU A 12 70.50 -1.78 -1.27
CA LEU A 12 69.60 -1.16 -2.25
C LEU A 12 68.60 -2.15 -2.84
N LYS A 13 68.94 -3.44 -2.97
CA LYS A 13 68.01 -4.51 -3.40
C LYS A 13 66.98 -4.87 -2.33
N TRP A 14 67.27 -4.72 -1.04
CA TRP A 14 66.30 -4.90 0.04
C TRP A 14 65.40 -3.69 0.23
N ALA A 15 65.85 -2.49 -0.09
CA ALA A 15 65.02 -1.27 -0.04
C ALA A 15 64.01 -1.17 -1.20
N ILE A 16 64.32 -1.76 -2.37
CA ILE A 16 63.41 -1.79 -3.52
C ILE A 16 62.40 -2.96 -3.38
N GLY A 17 62.68 -4.00 -2.60
CA GLY A 17 61.73 -5.10 -2.32
C GLY A 17 60.67 -4.79 -1.27
N LEU A 18 60.81 -3.73 -0.46
CA LEU A 18 59.81 -3.29 0.53
C LEU A 18 58.88 -2.15 0.05
N ALA A 19 59.12 -1.59 -1.11
CA ALA A 19 58.30 -0.49 -1.66
C ALA A 19 57.16 -0.97 -2.59
N GLY A 20 56.92 -2.29 -2.70
CA GLY A 20 55.96 -2.89 -3.63
C GLY A 20 54.68 -3.47 -3.03
N LEU A 21 54.43 -3.27 -1.73
CA LEU A 21 53.20 -3.73 -1.08
C LEU A 21 52.57 -2.63 -0.20
N THR A 22 52.44 -1.43 -0.75
CA THR A 22 51.34 -0.58 -0.34
C THR A 22 50.08 -1.11 -1.02
N SER A 23 49.46 -2.10 -0.42
CA SER A 23 48.04 -2.34 -0.63
C SER A 23 47.34 -1.02 -0.30
N THR A 24 46.99 -0.27 -1.31
CA THR A 24 46.00 0.82 -1.21
C THR A 24 44.75 0.13 -0.69
N LEU A 25 44.60 0.09 0.63
CA LEU A 25 43.29 -0.01 1.26
C LEU A 25 42.52 1.23 0.76
N TYR A 26 41.82 1.06 -0.35
CA TYR A 26 40.72 1.96 -0.65
C TYR A 26 39.79 1.86 0.56
N ALA A 27 39.84 2.83 1.44
CA ALA A 27 38.80 3.03 2.41
C ALA A 27 37.51 3.14 1.58
N VAL A 28 36.75 2.05 1.53
CA VAL A 28 35.40 2.07 0.95
C VAL A 28 34.70 3.18 1.72
N ALA A 29 34.38 4.28 1.05
CA ALA A 29 33.64 5.36 1.66
C ALA A 29 32.42 4.74 2.34
N ASP A 30 32.15 5.11 3.59
CA ASP A 30 31.00 4.63 4.32
C ASP A 30 29.73 5.20 3.67
N ASP A 31 29.14 4.46 2.76
CA ASP A 31 27.95 4.82 1.99
C ASP A 31 26.65 4.51 2.76
N ARG A 32 26.74 4.20 4.06
CA ARG A 32 25.55 3.96 4.88
C ARG A 32 24.65 5.19 4.93
N LEU A 33 23.33 4.98 4.86
CA LEU A 33 22.35 6.06 4.92
C LEU A 33 22.28 6.62 6.35
N LEU A 34 22.50 7.92 6.49
CA LEU A 34 22.21 8.64 7.73
C LEU A 34 20.72 8.97 7.77
N VAL A 35 20.05 8.57 8.83
CA VAL A 35 18.62 8.81 9.06
C VAL A 35 18.48 9.89 10.13
N SER A 36 17.78 10.97 9.79
CA SER A 36 17.47 12.04 10.72
C SER A 36 16.39 11.64 11.71
N GLY A 37 16.52 12.13 12.94
CA GLY A 37 15.51 11.91 13.99
C GLY A 37 16.11 11.85 15.38
N PRO A 38 15.27 11.70 16.41
CA PRO A 38 15.74 11.55 17.77
C PRO A 38 16.63 10.31 17.90
N ALA A 39 17.84 10.50 18.43
CA ALA A 39 18.74 9.39 18.72
C ALA A 39 18.11 8.44 19.75
N GLY A 40 18.08 7.16 19.42
CA GLY A 40 17.57 6.10 20.29
C GLY A 40 18.68 5.40 21.07
N ARG A 41 18.29 4.38 21.80
CA ARG A 41 19.20 3.48 22.51
C ARG A 41 19.06 2.06 21.97
N PRO A 42 20.15 1.37 21.63
CA PRO A 42 20.10 -0.02 21.25
C PRO A 42 19.57 -0.91 22.37
N GLY A 43 18.80 -1.91 22.00
CA GLY A 43 18.30 -2.93 22.91
C GLY A 43 16.78 -3.03 22.98
N GLY A 44 16.32 -4.16 23.48
CA GLY A 44 14.93 -4.42 23.79
C GLY A 44 14.16 -5.17 22.72
N HIS A 45 12.98 -5.63 23.13
CA HIS A 45 12.07 -6.47 22.38
C HIS A 45 10.74 -5.75 22.21
N LEU A 46 10.21 -5.74 21.00
CA LEU A 46 8.90 -5.17 20.65
C LEU A 46 7.93 -6.32 20.32
N VAL A 47 6.72 -6.23 20.82
CA VAL A 47 5.63 -7.16 20.49
C VAL A 47 4.50 -6.41 19.79
N ALA A 48 4.17 -6.82 18.58
CA ALA A 48 3.05 -6.29 17.82
C ALA A 48 2.03 -7.39 17.53
N ALA A 49 0.74 -7.09 17.56
CA ALA A 49 -0.30 -8.00 17.12
C ALA A 49 -0.62 -7.75 15.64
N GLN A 50 -0.77 -8.84 14.87
CA GLN A 50 -1.14 -8.81 13.45
C GLN A 50 -2.36 -9.69 13.21
N ARG A 51 -3.28 -9.26 12.32
CA ARG A 51 -4.58 -9.92 12.09
C ARG A 51 -4.47 -11.28 11.39
N SER A 52 -3.51 -11.43 10.52
CA SER A 52 -3.36 -12.67 9.72
C SER A 52 -1.94 -13.17 9.76
N GLU A 53 -1.80 -14.48 9.84
CA GLU A 53 -0.55 -15.19 9.64
C GLU A 53 -0.02 -14.97 8.22
N PRO A 54 1.30 -14.84 7.98
CA PRO A 54 1.84 -14.82 6.64
C PRO A 54 1.54 -16.14 5.91
N LYS A 55 1.37 -16.09 4.60
CA LYS A 55 1.21 -17.29 3.75
C LYS A 55 2.51 -17.73 3.13
N THR A 56 3.46 -16.81 3.02
CA THR A 56 4.78 -17.03 2.45
C THR A 56 5.77 -15.99 2.97
N LEU A 57 7.05 -16.33 2.96
CA LEU A 57 8.15 -15.39 3.16
C LEU A 57 8.87 -15.06 1.84
N ASN A 58 8.28 -15.46 0.71
CA ASN A 58 8.76 -15.16 -0.63
C ASN A 58 8.01 -13.97 -1.21
N TRP A 59 8.69 -12.85 -1.34
CA TRP A 59 8.09 -11.63 -1.87
C TRP A 59 7.59 -11.77 -3.30
N THR A 60 8.27 -12.55 -4.15
CA THR A 60 7.90 -12.69 -5.57
C THR A 60 6.47 -13.19 -5.79
N VAL A 61 5.89 -13.89 -4.80
CA VAL A 61 4.52 -14.46 -4.87
C VAL A 61 3.61 -13.97 -3.75
N ALA A 62 4.09 -13.12 -2.83
CA ALA A 62 3.30 -12.58 -1.73
C ALA A 62 2.25 -11.59 -2.23
N SER A 63 0.97 -11.89 -2.01
CA SER A 63 -0.16 -11.02 -2.37
C SER A 63 -1.03 -10.63 -1.17
N ASP A 64 -0.83 -11.28 -0.01
CA ASP A 64 -1.61 -11.05 1.20
C ASP A 64 -0.93 -10.06 2.16
N SER A 65 -1.74 -9.37 2.98
CA SER A 65 -1.25 -8.37 3.92
C SER A 65 -0.39 -8.95 5.04
N GLY A 66 -0.67 -10.18 5.50
CA GLY A 66 0.10 -10.84 6.56
C GLY A 66 1.54 -11.13 6.13
N SER A 67 1.73 -11.65 4.92
CA SER A 67 3.07 -11.84 4.34
C SER A 67 3.79 -10.50 4.13
N ARG A 68 3.11 -9.50 3.57
CA ARG A 68 3.70 -8.19 3.29
C ARG A 68 4.13 -7.46 4.56
N GLU A 69 3.38 -7.56 5.65
CA GLU A 69 3.73 -6.97 6.95
C GLU A 69 5.10 -7.48 7.45
N ILE A 70 5.37 -8.78 7.34
CA ILE A 70 6.65 -9.37 7.73
C ILE A 70 7.75 -9.01 6.73
N LEU A 71 7.49 -9.17 5.44
CA LEU A 71 8.48 -8.96 4.38
C LEU A 71 9.02 -7.53 4.33
N THR A 72 8.19 -6.52 4.66
CA THR A 72 8.63 -5.11 4.79
C THR A 72 9.73 -4.92 5.83
N ARG A 73 9.89 -5.84 6.79
CA ARG A 73 10.93 -5.79 7.83
C ARG A 73 12.18 -6.54 7.43
N LEU A 74 12.06 -7.44 6.46
CA LEU A 74 13.16 -8.29 5.99
C LEU A 74 13.86 -7.72 4.76
N MET A 75 13.15 -6.92 3.96
CA MET A 75 13.58 -6.49 2.63
C MET A 75 13.85 -4.98 2.57
N ALA A 76 14.46 -4.52 1.48
CA ALA A 76 14.63 -3.11 1.16
C ALA A 76 14.49 -2.85 -0.35
N ASP A 77 14.09 -1.62 -0.68
CA ASP A 77 13.88 -1.12 -2.03
C ASP A 77 15.04 -0.23 -2.51
N LEU A 78 15.03 0.12 -3.79
CA LEU A 78 16.05 1.01 -4.38
C LEU A 78 15.82 2.47 -4.01
N ILE A 79 14.57 2.91 -4.08
CA ILE A 79 14.10 4.25 -3.80
C ILE A 79 12.86 4.09 -2.94
N HIS A 80 12.73 4.91 -1.91
CA HIS A 80 11.67 4.79 -0.92
C HIS A 80 10.73 6.00 -0.93
N ILE A 81 9.46 5.80 -0.64
CA ILE A 81 8.52 6.88 -0.36
C ILE A 81 8.39 7.00 1.16
N ASN A 82 8.75 8.16 1.71
CA ASN A 82 8.56 8.45 3.13
C ASN A 82 7.06 8.44 3.47
N ARG A 83 6.64 7.59 4.40
CA ARG A 83 5.22 7.38 4.71
C ARG A 83 4.56 8.57 5.41
N GLU A 84 5.35 9.44 6.03
CA GLU A 84 4.87 10.65 6.71
C GLU A 84 4.81 11.86 5.77
N THR A 85 5.88 12.07 4.97
CA THR A 85 6.00 13.25 4.09
C THR A 85 5.50 13.01 2.67
N LEU A 86 5.31 11.74 2.25
CA LEU A 86 4.96 11.30 0.90
C LEU A 86 6.00 11.68 -0.16
N GLN A 87 7.20 12.06 0.28
CA GLN A 87 8.31 12.41 -0.60
C GLN A 87 9.17 11.19 -0.94
N VAL A 88 9.76 11.22 -2.13
CA VAL A 88 10.71 10.22 -2.59
C VAL A 88 12.06 10.43 -1.88
N GLU A 89 12.64 9.36 -1.36
CA GLU A 89 13.91 9.37 -0.62
C GLU A 89 14.87 8.30 -1.16
N PRO A 90 16.19 8.57 -1.16
CA PRO A 90 17.20 7.55 -1.48
C PRO A 90 17.16 6.38 -0.48
N ALA A 91 17.18 5.15 -1.02
CA ALA A 91 17.31 3.94 -0.20
C ALA A 91 18.58 3.17 -0.62
N LEU A 92 18.49 1.97 -1.20
CA LEU A 92 19.66 1.23 -1.70
C LEU A 92 20.35 1.95 -2.88
N ALA A 93 19.58 2.70 -3.69
CA ALA A 93 20.14 3.69 -4.59
C ALA A 93 20.38 5.00 -3.83
N LYS A 94 21.63 5.47 -3.82
CA LYS A 94 22.01 6.74 -3.16
C LYS A 94 21.68 7.97 -3.98
N SER A 95 21.60 7.83 -5.30
CA SER A 95 21.25 8.88 -6.24
C SER A 95 20.84 8.27 -7.59
N TRP A 96 20.20 9.09 -8.40
CA TRP A 96 19.82 8.71 -9.77
C TRP A 96 19.84 9.91 -10.70
N THR A 97 19.98 9.63 -12.00
CA THR A 97 19.92 10.61 -13.08
C THR A 97 19.03 10.10 -14.19
N ALA A 98 18.36 11.02 -14.89
CA ALA A 98 17.54 10.71 -16.06
C ALA A 98 18.11 11.36 -17.30
N SER A 99 17.98 10.71 -18.45
CA SER A 99 18.24 11.31 -19.76
C SER A 99 17.26 12.46 -20.05
N PRO A 100 17.59 13.39 -20.96
CA PRO A 100 16.71 14.51 -21.29
C PRO A 100 15.32 14.09 -21.79
N ASP A 101 15.22 12.97 -22.53
CA ASP A 101 13.96 12.37 -22.97
C ASP A 101 13.21 11.62 -21.84
N GLY A 102 13.91 11.35 -20.70
CA GLY A 102 13.36 10.67 -19.54
C GLY A 102 13.11 9.19 -19.71
N LEU A 103 13.60 8.60 -20.77
CA LEU A 103 13.45 7.17 -21.05
C LEU A 103 14.55 6.33 -20.43
N HIS A 104 15.71 6.92 -20.15
CA HIS A 104 16.86 6.21 -19.61
C HIS A 104 17.22 6.74 -18.23
N TRP A 105 17.16 5.88 -17.24
CA TRP A 105 17.45 6.20 -15.84
C TRP A 105 18.68 5.43 -15.37
N THR A 106 19.58 6.12 -14.71
CA THR A 106 20.78 5.52 -14.13
C THR A 106 20.71 5.68 -12.61
N LEU A 107 20.71 4.57 -11.88
CA LEU A 107 20.72 4.52 -10.42
C LEU A 107 22.11 4.12 -9.92
N HIS A 108 22.64 4.91 -8.99
CA HIS A 108 23.92 4.65 -8.31
C HIS A 108 23.65 3.99 -6.97
N LEU A 109 24.07 2.74 -6.82
CA LEU A 109 23.85 1.93 -5.63
C LEU A 109 24.83 2.31 -4.50
N ARG A 110 24.41 2.11 -3.24
CA ARG A 110 25.30 2.22 -2.09
C ARG A 110 26.31 1.10 -2.09
N GLN A 111 27.56 1.43 -1.77
CA GLN A 111 28.65 0.45 -1.65
C GLN A 111 28.74 -0.06 -0.20
N GLY A 112 29.21 -1.29 -0.03
CA GLY A 112 29.42 -1.90 1.27
C GLY A 112 28.16 -2.40 1.99
N VAL A 113 26.99 -2.32 1.33
CA VAL A 113 25.74 -2.92 1.82
C VAL A 113 25.84 -4.44 1.78
N ARG A 114 25.26 -5.11 2.78
CA ARG A 114 25.25 -6.58 2.89
C ARG A 114 23.85 -7.09 3.22
N PHE A 115 23.52 -8.25 2.69
CA PHE A 115 22.37 -9.02 3.13
C PHE A 115 22.51 -9.48 4.59
N SER A 116 21.42 -9.91 5.19
CA SER A 116 21.37 -10.32 6.60
C SER A 116 22.20 -11.57 6.93
N ASP A 117 22.66 -12.29 5.92
CA ASP A 117 23.62 -13.41 6.04
C ASP A 117 25.09 -12.97 5.81
N GLY A 118 25.33 -11.69 5.56
CA GLY A 118 26.63 -11.09 5.34
C GLY A 118 27.11 -11.07 3.89
N HIS A 119 26.37 -11.65 2.93
CA HIS A 119 26.72 -11.61 1.51
C HIS A 119 26.64 -10.17 0.97
N PRO A 120 27.61 -9.71 0.15
CA PRO A 120 27.57 -8.36 -0.43
C PRO A 120 26.38 -8.17 -1.36
N PHE A 121 25.78 -6.96 -1.34
CA PHE A 121 24.79 -6.52 -2.30
C PHE A 121 25.46 -5.77 -3.45
N ASP A 122 25.05 -6.05 -4.67
CA ASP A 122 25.50 -5.35 -5.87
C ASP A 122 24.41 -5.28 -6.98
N ALA A 123 24.81 -4.78 -8.16
CA ALA A 123 23.93 -4.62 -9.31
C ALA A 123 23.38 -5.95 -9.86
N ASP A 124 24.06 -7.08 -9.64
CA ASP A 124 23.59 -8.38 -10.11
C ASP A 124 22.32 -8.83 -9.36
N ASP A 125 22.20 -8.46 -8.07
CA ASP A 125 20.97 -8.72 -7.29
C ASP A 125 19.79 -7.91 -7.84
N VAL A 126 20.03 -6.66 -8.24
CA VAL A 126 19.01 -5.81 -8.88
C VAL A 126 18.56 -6.44 -10.20
N ILE A 127 19.51 -6.78 -11.09
CA ILE A 127 19.20 -7.43 -12.37
C ILE A 127 18.41 -8.72 -12.18
N PHE A 128 18.85 -9.56 -11.23
CA PHE A 128 18.16 -10.80 -10.88
C PHE A 128 16.71 -10.55 -10.45
N THR A 129 16.50 -9.57 -9.56
CA THR A 129 15.18 -9.23 -9.03
C THR A 129 14.19 -8.89 -10.14
N PHE A 130 14.54 -7.96 -11.01
CA PHE A 130 13.66 -7.52 -12.09
C PHE A 130 13.41 -8.63 -13.12
N ARG A 131 14.41 -9.44 -13.46
CA ARG A 131 14.25 -10.60 -14.33
C ARG A 131 13.32 -11.65 -13.72
N ALA A 132 13.48 -11.94 -12.44
CA ALA A 132 12.67 -12.93 -11.74
C ALA A 132 11.19 -12.52 -11.66
N ILE A 133 10.92 -11.23 -11.41
CA ILE A 133 9.54 -10.71 -11.38
C ILE A 133 8.89 -10.75 -12.77
N LEU A 134 9.65 -10.41 -13.82
CA LEU A 134 9.16 -10.36 -15.20
C LEU A 134 9.06 -11.73 -15.86
N ASP A 135 9.61 -12.78 -15.25
CA ASP A 135 9.52 -14.15 -15.78
C ASP A 135 8.10 -14.70 -15.64
N ASP A 136 7.46 -15.01 -16.78
CA ASP A 136 6.10 -15.55 -16.83
C ASP A 136 5.93 -16.85 -16.02
N LYS A 137 7.00 -17.63 -15.85
CA LYS A 137 6.96 -18.89 -15.08
C LYS A 137 6.83 -18.68 -13.57
N VAL A 138 7.20 -17.51 -13.08
CA VAL A 138 7.10 -17.17 -11.65
C VAL A 138 5.68 -16.78 -11.26
N HIS A 139 4.88 -16.28 -12.22
CA HIS A 139 3.52 -15.76 -11.98
C HIS A 139 3.48 -14.72 -10.86
N SER A 140 4.47 -13.82 -10.85
CA SER A 140 4.58 -12.81 -9.81
C SER A 140 3.43 -11.81 -9.88
N PRO A 141 2.67 -11.57 -8.79
CA PRO A 141 1.68 -10.51 -8.72
C PRO A 141 2.31 -9.10 -8.80
N GLN A 142 3.63 -8.99 -8.68
CA GLN A 142 4.36 -7.73 -8.79
C GLN A 142 4.70 -7.39 -10.25
N ARG A 143 4.50 -8.31 -11.18
CA ARG A 143 4.86 -8.15 -12.60
C ARG A 143 4.20 -6.93 -13.23
N ASP A 144 2.94 -6.72 -12.96
CA ASP A 144 2.17 -5.60 -13.54
C ASP A 144 2.69 -4.23 -13.10
N LEU A 145 3.37 -4.13 -11.95
CA LEU A 145 4.04 -2.90 -11.50
C LEU A 145 5.22 -2.50 -12.43
N LEU A 146 5.78 -3.46 -13.16
CA LEU A 146 6.92 -3.28 -14.07
C LEU A 146 6.53 -3.20 -15.54
N LEU A 147 5.23 -3.16 -15.83
CA LEU A 147 4.70 -3.02 -17.19
C LEU A 147 4.14 -1.63 -17.43
N LEU A 148 4.54 -0.98 -18.49
CA LEU A 148 3.94 0.25 -18.99
C LEU A 148 3.24 -0.03 -20.32
N GLU A 149 1.91 0.05 -20.33
CA GLU A 149 1.07 -0.36 -21.48
C GLU A 149 1.42 -1.77 -22.00
N GLY A 150 1.62 -2.70 -21.06
CA GLY A 150 1.95 -4.09 -21.35
C GLY A 150 3.41 -4.34 -21.79
N LYS A 151 4.25 -3.31 -21.87
CA LYS A 151 5.67 -3.45 -22.20
C LYS A 151 6.53 -3.42 -20.93
N PRO A 152 7.46 -4.36 -20.76
CA PRO A 152 8.28 -4.43 -19.56
C PRO A 152 9.34 -3.31 -19.52
N LEU A 153 9.64 -2.87 -18.31
CA LEU A 153 10.78 -2.03 -18.00
C LEU A 153 12.08 -2.78 -18.30
N GLY A 154 12.95 -2.19 -19.10
CA GLY A 154 14.30 -2.71 -19.36
C GLY A 154 15.22 -2.47 -18.17
N VAL A 155 16.07 -3.45 -17.83
CA VAL A 155 17.07 -3.32 -16.76
C VAL A 155 18.42 -3.88 -17.23
N ARG A 156 19.50 -3.12 -17.04
CA ARG A 156 20.85 -3.53 -17.42
C ARG A 156 21.90 -3.05 -16.43
N LYS A 157 22.90 -3.87 -16.22
CA LYS A 157 24.07 -3.55 -15.40
C LYS A 157 25.03 -2.65 -16.20
N ILE A 158 25.49 -1.56 -15.60
CA ILE A 158 26.61 -0.74 -16.14
C ILE A 158 27.91 -1.18 -15.48
N ASP A 159 27.94 -1.22 -14.16
CA ASP A 159 29.06 -1.74 -13.35
C ASP A 159 28.51 -2.36 -12.06
N ALA A 160 29.38 -2.73 -11.12
CA ALA A 160 28.98 -3.41 -9.89
C ALA A 160 28.00 -2.59 -9.02
N PHE A 161 27.98 -1.26 -9.14
CA PHE A 161 27.16 -0.36 -8.31
C PHE A 161 26.37 0.65 -9.13
N THR A 162 26.22 0.37 -10.43
CA THR A 162 25.44 1.25 -11.34
C THR A 162 24.53 0.40 -12.19
N VAL A 163 23.23 0.70 -12.16
CA VAL A 163 22.18 0.02 -12.92
C VAL A 163 21.45 1.05 -13.79
N ALA A 164 21.19 0.71 -15.04
CA ALA A 164 20.34 1.50 -15.91
C ALA A 164 18.98 0.84 -16.09
N PHE A 165 17.95 1.68 -16.15
CA PHE A 165 16.57 1.31 -16.44
C PHE A 165 16.12 2.03 -17.70
N ASP A 166 15.56 1.26 -18.64
CA ASP A 166 15.07 1.76 -19.91
C ASP A 166 13.55 1.65 -19.93
N PHE A 167 12.88 2.80 -19.89
CA PHE A 167 11.43 2.90 -19.89
C PHE A 167 10.91 2.77 -21.33
N PRO A 168 9.89 1.95 -21.61
CA PRO A 168 9.36 1.79 -22.97
C PRO A 168 8.62 3.01 -23.49
N GLN A 169 8.29 3.95 -22.60
CA GLN A 169 7.67 5.24 -22.89
C GLN A 169 7.95 6.24 -21.78
N GLU A 170 7.67 7.52 -22.00
CA GLU A 170 7.72 8.52 -20.94
C GLU A 170 6.81 8.11 -19.77
N TYR A 171 7.31 8.35 -18.55
CA TYR A 171 6.58 8.14 -17.32
C TYR A 171 6.80 9.34 -16.40
N SER A 172 5.74 9.84 -15.77
CA SER A 172 5.79 11.13 -15.08
C SER A 172 6.60 11.13 -13.78
N VAL A 173 6.64 9.99 -13.08
CA VAL A 173 7.26 9.83 -11.75
C VAL A 173 7.99 8.48 -11.63
N PRO A 174 9.03 8.25 -12.45
CA PRO A 174 9.71 6.94 -12.52
C PRO A 174 10.29 6.49 -11.19
N GLU A 175 10.80 7.42 -10.37
CA GLU A 175 11.36 7.12 -9.05
C GLU A 175 10.37 6.46 -8.09
N ARG A 176 9.07 6.76 -8.22
CA ARG A 176 8.03 6.17 -7.37
C ARG A 176 7.75 4.69 -7.70
N MET A 177 8.10 4.24 -8.91
CA MET A 177 7.96 2.82 -9.28
C MET A 177 8.89 1.89 -8.50
N PHE A 178 9.97 2.42 -7.94
CA PHE A 178 10.96 1.62 -7.22
C PHE A 178 10.62 1.43 -5.74
N ASP A 179 9.61 2.15 -5.21
CA ASP A 179 9.10 1.93 -3.85
C ASP A 179 8.38 0.58 -3.77
N GLY A 180 8.75 -0.22 -2.78
CA GLY A 180 8.16 -1.55 -2.58
C GLY A 180 8.59 -2.61 -3.59
N ILE A 181 9.51 -2.32 -4.52
CA ILE A 181 10.22 -3.33 -5.30
C ILE A 181 11.44 -3.79 -4.50
N TRP A 182 11.25 -4.84 -3.71
CA TRP A 182 12.26 -5.31 -2.77
C TRP A 182 13.30 -6.18 -3.45
N ILE A 183 14.58 -5.89 -3.18
CA ILE A 183 15.69 -6.56 -3.85
C ILE A 183 15.93 -7.95 -3.27
N LEU A 184 15.98 -8.93 -4.14
CA LEU A 184 16.17 -10.34 -3.84
C LEU A 184 17.66 -10.71 -3.78
N PRO A 185 18.08 -11.58 -2.87
CA PRO A 185 19.46 -12.11 -2.82
C PRO A 185 19.65 -13.16 -3.93
N ARG A 186 20.36 -12.78 -4.99
CA ARG A 186 20.65 -13.67 -6.12
C ARG A 186 21.31 -14.97 -5.65
N HIS A 187 22.30 -14.88 -4.76
CA HIS A 187 23.05 -16.03 -4.23
C HIS A 187 22.20 -17.09 -3.52
N LYS A 188 20.99 -16.71 -3.04
CA LYS A 188 20.03 -17.64 -2.39
C LYS A 188 18.99 -18.20 -3.34
N LEU A 189 18.58 -17.42 -4.33
CA LEU A 189 17.36 -17.70 -5.09
C LEU A 189 17.59 -18.03 -6.57
N GLU A 190 18.77 -17.75 -7.12
CA GLU A 190 19.06 -17.95 -8.55
C GLU A 190 18.94 -19.43 -8.96
N ALA A 191 19.43 -20.35 -8.15
CA ALA A 191 19.33 -21.79 -8.44
C ALA A 191 17.85 -22.24 -8.49
N ALA A 192 17.04 -21.82 -7.52
CA ALA A 192 15.61 -22.12 -7.50
C ALA A 192 14.86 -21.50 -8.70
N TRP A 193 15.27 -20.31 -9.13
CA TRP A 193 14.72 -19.67 -10.33
C TRP A 193 15.08 -20.43 -11.60
N GLN A 194 16.34 -20.84 -11.78
CA GLN A 194 16.78 -21.63 -12.93
C GLN A 194 16.08 -22.98 -13.02
N GLU A 195 15.77 -23.60 -11.87
CA GLU A 195 15.01 -24.83 -11.77
C GLU A 195 13.48 -24.64 -11.93
N GLY A 196 12.98 -23.42 -12.10
CA GLY A 196 11.55 -23.11 -12.15
C GLY A 196 10.81 -23.29 -10.81
N LYS A 197 11.54 -23.29 -9.69
CA LYS A 197 11.04 -23.50 -8.33
C LYS A 197 10.98 -22.23 -7.48
N LEU A 198 11.27 -21.05 -8.07
CA LEU A 198 11.33 -19.80 -7.31
C LEU A 198 10.03 -19.51 -6.55
N ALA A 199 8.87 -19.75 -7.16
CA ALA A 199 7.56 -19.53 -6.51
C ALA A 199 7.35 -20.36 -5.25
N ALA A 200 8.00 -21.53 -5.15
CA ALA A 200 7.93 -22.42 -3.98
C ALA A 200 9.05 -22.15 -2.94
N ALA A 201 10.04 -21.32 -3.29
CA ALA A 201 11.12 -20.96 -2.36
C ALA A 201 10.56 -20.13 -1.20
N TRP A 202 11.24 -20.18 -0.06
CA TRP A 202 10.90 -19.39 1.14
C TRP A 202 9.45 -19.50 1.61
N GLY A 203 8.88 -20.71 1.46
CA GLY A 203 7.62 -21.04 2.15
C GLY A 203 7.79 -20.99 3.66
N LEU A 204 6.69 -21.08 4.41
CA LEU A 204 6.69 -20.99 5.88
C LEU A 204 7.52 -22.07 6.59
N GLY A 205 7.83 -23.17 5.90
CA GLY A 205 8.74 -24.22 6.39
C GLY A 205 10.22 -24.00 6.09
N ALA A 206 10.60 -22.89 5.46
CA ALA A 206 12.00 -22.59 5.18
C ALA A 206 12.77 -22.32 6.48
N SER A 207 14.02 -22.80 6.54
CA SER A 207 14.88 -22.51 7.68
C SER A 207 15.20 -21.01 7.75
N PRO A 208 15.20 -20.39 8.95
CA PRO A 208 15.51 -18.96 9.09
C PRO A 208 16.82 -18.53 8.40
N GLY A 209 17.86 -19.37 8.43
CA GLY A 209 19.15 -19.11 7.79
C GLY A 209 19.14 -19.14 6.25
N ASP A 210 18.08 -19.68 5.64
CA ASP A 210 17.93 -19.69 4.19
C ASP A 210 17.34 -18.36 3.67
N ILE A 211 16.69 -17.60 4.55
CA ILE A 211 16.03 -16.33 4.21
C ILE A 211 17.01 -15.18 4.49
N ALA A 212 17.40 -14.49 3.44
CA ALA A 212 18.29 -13.34 3.53
C ALA A 212 17.65 -12.11 2.90
N GLY A 213 17.74 -10.95 3.54
CA GLY A 213 17.20 -9.70 3.06
C GLY A 213 18.06 -8.50 3.42
N LEU A 214 17.71 -7.35 2.94
CA LEU A 214 18.41 -6.07 3.15
C LEU A 214 17.70 -5.18 4.18
N GLY A 215 16.63 -5.68 4.78
CA GLY A 215 15.85 -4.96 5.79
C GLY A 215 16.48 -4.93 7.17
N PRO A 216 15.86 -4.19 8.12
CA PRO A 216 16.39 -4.02 9.48
C PRO A 216 16.40 -5.30 10.33
N PHE A 217 15.60 -6.29 9.97
CA PHE A 217 15.48 -7.54 10.71
C PHE A 217 15.64 -8.74 9.79
N ARG A 218 15.88 -9.92 10.42
CA ARG A 218 15.88 -11.23 9.78
C ARG A 218 15.03 -12.19 10.60
N VAL A 219 14.56 -13.26 9.98
CA VAL A 219 13.76 -14.28 10.68
C VAL A 219 14.62 -14.99 11.71
N LYS A 220 14.14 -15.07 12.94
CA LYS A 220 14.75 -15.86 14.02
C LYS A 220 13.97 -17.15 14.23
N GLU A 221 12.65 -17.06 14.31
CA GLU A 221 11.78 -18.18 14.65
C GLU A 221 10.38 -17.96 14.08
N TYR A 222 9.75 -19.01 13.62
CA TYR A 222 8.34 -19.02 13.23
C TYR A 222 7.63 -20.18 13.93
N LEU A 223 6.57 -19.87 14.67
CA LEU A 223 5.70 -20.87 15.31
C LEU A 223 4.29 -20.76 14.69
N PRO A 224 3.88 -21.75 13.87
CA PRO A 224 2.62 -21.73 13.14
C PRO A 224 1.41 -21.44 14.03
N GLY A 225 0.52 -20.57 13.56
CA GLY A 225 -0.69 -20.17 14.25
C GLY A 225 -0.49 -19.28 15.49
N GLN A 226 0.74 -19.00 15.90
CA GLN A 226 1.03 -18.25 17.13
C GLN A 226 1.79 -16.96 16.85
N TYR A 227 3.02 -17.04 16.32
CA TYR A 227 3.84 -15.86 16.09
C TYR A 227 4.98 -16.09 15.08
N ILE A 228 5.53 -15.00 14.59
CA ILE A 228 6.86 -14.94 13.99
C ILE A 228 7.74 -13.96 14.77
N ARG A 229 8.96 -14.37 15.08
CA ARG A 229 9.97 -13.55 15.75
C ARG A 229 11.08 -13.20 14.78
N LEU A 230 11.40 -11.93 14.76
CA LEU A 230 12.50 -11.37 13.98
C LEU A 230 13.58 -10.89 14.94
N GLU A 231 14.83 -11.03 14.54
CA GLU A 231 15.98 -10.47 15.26
C GLU A 231 16.69 -9.40 14.42
N ARG A 232 17.43 -8.52 15.07
CA ARG A 232 18.21 -7.46 14.43
C ARG A 232 19.10 -8.02 13.32
N ASN A 233 19.08 -7.38 12.15
CA ASN A 233 20.05 -7.62 11.09
C ASN A 233 21.39 -6.97 11.46
N PRO A 234 22.48 -7.75 11.74
CA PRO A 234 23.76 -7.20 12.16
C PRO A 234 24.48 -6.42 11.04
N PHE A 235 24.05 -6.57 9.79
CA PHE A 235 24.62 -5.93 8.61
C PHE A 235 23.76 -4.78 8.07
N TYR A 236 22.75 -4.33 8.83
CA TYR A 236 21.83 -3.29 8.34
C TYR A 236 22.59 -1.99 8.01
N TRP A 237 22.24 -1.40 6.88
CA TRP A 237 23.02 -0.35 6.20
C TRP A 237 22.61 1.08 6.57
N LYS A 238 21.68 1.27 7.51
CA LYS A 238 21.33 2.60 8.01
C LYS A 238 21.96 2.90 9.36
N LYS A 239 22.22 4.18 9.61
CA LYS A 239 22.73 4.74 10.88
C LYS A 239 21.89 5.93 11.30
N ASP A 240 21.91 6.26 12.59
CA ASP A 240 21.46 7.57 13.07
C ASP A 240 22.55 8.65 12.89
N GLU A 241 22.19 9.91 13.20
CA GLU A 241 23.12 11.05 13.11
C GLU A 241 24.30 10.95 14.10
N ALA A 242 24.17 10.17 15.17
CA ALA A 242 25.26 9.85 16.10
C ALA A 242 26.13 8.69 15.64
N SER A 243 25.91 8.17 14.42
CA SER A 243 26.61 7.04 13.83
C SER A 243 26.34 5.67 14.50
N ASN A 244 25.29 5.55 15.32
CA ASN A 244 24.85 4.26 15.82
C ASN A 244 24.17 3.49 14.68
N GLN A 245 24.52 2.21 14.56
CA GLN A 245 23.88 1.34 13.57
C GLN A 245 22.44 1.02 13.99
N LEU A 246 21.52 1.17 13.04
CA LEU A 246 20.12 0.76 13.19
C LEU A 246 19.94 -0.74 12.86
N PRO A 247 18.83 -1.38 13.23
CA PRO A 247 17.75 -0.88 14.08
C PRO A 247 18.19 -0.81 15.55
N TYR A 248 17.49 0.00 16.36
CA TYR A 248 17.76 0.03 17.80
C TYR A 248 17.28 -1.23 18.52
N LEU A 249 16.10 -1.76 18.17
CA LEU A 249 15.53 -2.96 18.77
C LEU A 249 16.35 -4.21 18.45
N ASP A 250 16.48 -5.11 19.44
CA ASP A 250 17.14 -6.41 19.25
C ASP A 250 16.19 -7.41 18.57
N GLU A 251 14.92 -7.40 18.96
CA GLU A 251 13.92 -8.36 18.50
C GLU A 251 12.55 -7.71 18.29
N VAL A 252 11.78 -8.28 17.37
CA VAL A 252 10.37 -7.96 17.15
C VAL A 252 9.58 -9.25 17.02
N THR A 253 8.49 -9.38 17.78
CA THR A 253 7.55 -10.50 17.65
C THR A 253 6.22 -10.03 17.11
N PHE A 254 5.74 -10.67 16.06
CA PHE A 254 4.39 -10.49 15.53
C PHE A 254 3.51 -11.65 16.00
N LEU A 255 2.57 -11.36 16.90
CA LEU A 255 1.56 -12.31 17.37
C LEU A 255 0.41 -12.39 16.38
N PHE A 256 -0.05 -13.59 16.02
CA PHE A 256 -1.19 -13.77 15.14
C PHE A 256 -2.49 -13.73 15.94
N VAL A 257 -3.24 -12.63 15.82
CA VAL A 257 -4.47 -12.39 16.59
C VAL A 257 -5.52 -11.82 15.63
N GLY A 258 -6.36 -12.70 15.07
CA GLY A 258 -7.29 -12.36 13.97
C GLY A 258 -8.45 -11.43 14.38
N ASN A 259 -8.82 -11.41 15.64
CA ASN A 259 -9.95 -10.62 16.16
C ASN A 259 -9.45 -9.31 16.77
N GLU A 260 -10.06 -8.18 16.42
CA GLU A 260 -9.68 -6.86 16.92
C GLU A 260 -9.87 -6.72 18.43
N ASP A 261 -10.98 -7.21 18.99
CA ASP A 261 -11.25 -7.11 20.43
C ASP A 261 -10.20 -7.90 21.23
N ALA A 262 -9.76 -9.05 20.71
CA ALA A 262 -8.65 -9.80 21.30
C ALA A 262 -7.33 -9.03 21.23
N GLN A 263 -7.06 -8.31 20.13
CA GLN A 263 -5.89 -7.43 20.03
C GLN A 263 -5.96 -6.30 21.06
N VAL A 264 -7.13 -5.67 21.23
CA VAL A 264 -7.37 -4.63 22.24
C VAL A 264 -7.12 -5.15 23.64
N MET A 265 -7.66 -6.31 23.99
CA MET A 265 -7.44 -6.94 25.32
C MET A 265 -5.96 -7.21 25.58
N ARG A 266 -5.23 -7.78 24.62
CA ARG A 266 -3.78 -8.03 24.73
C ARG A 266 -2.99 -6.74 24.87
N PHE A 267 -3.34 -5.71 24.10
CA PHE A 267 -2.72 -4.38 24.22
C PHE A 267 -2.97 -3.76 25.59
N GLN A 268 -4.19 -3.80 26.13
CA GLN A 268 -4.50 -3.30 27.48
C GLN A 268 -3.76 -4.09 28.57
N ALA A 269 -3.64 -5.42 28.42
CA ALA A 269 -2.92 -6.28 29.36
C ALA A 269 -1.39 -6.11 29.32
N GLY A 270 -0.84 -5.47 28.29
CA GLY A 270 0.60 -5.33 28.11
C GLY A 270 1.26 -6.51 27.41
N GLU A 271 0.48 -7.39 26.79
CA GLU A 271 0.99 -8.53 26.02
C GLU A 271 1.44 -8.12 24.62
N SER A 272 0.93 -7.00 24.10
CA SER A 272 1.47 -6.33 22.91
C SER A 272 1.82 -4.86 23.23
N ASP A 273 2.81 -4.34 22.53
CA ASP A 273 3.35 -3.00 22.75
C ASP A 273 2.76 -1.97 21.78
N ILE A 274 2.28 -2.44 20.64
CA ILE A 274 1.64 -1.64 19.60
C ILE A 274 0.30 -2.26 19.24
N ILE A 275 -0.68 -1.41 18.95
CA ILE A 275 -1.92 -1.75 18.28
C ILE A 275 -2.11 -0.84 17.07
N ASN A 276 -2.45 -1.41 15.91
CA ASN A 276 -2.68 -0.70 14.66
C ASN A 276 -4.07 -1.01 14.09
N ARG A 277 -4.52 -0.18 13.13
CA ARG A 277 -5.84 -0.35 12.45
C ARG A 277 -6.99 -0.57 13.43
N VAL A 278 -7.01 0.23 14.49
CA VAL A 278 -8.06 0.17 15.52
C VAL A 278 -9.33 0.82 14.98
N GLY A 279 -10.46 0.14 15.11
CA GLY A 279 -11.77 0.71 14.78
C GLY A 279 -12.11 1.89 15.68
N GLY A 280 -12.87 2.87 15.18
CA GLY A 280 -13.17 4.11 15.90
C GLY A 280 -13.78 3.90 17.30
N ARG A 281 -14.63 2.87 17.45
CA ARG A 281 -15.24 2.51 18.72
C ARG A 281 -14.21 2.04 19.76
N ASN A 282 -13.34 1.11 19.38
CA ASN A 282 -12.28 0.60 20.24
C ASN A 282 -11.24 1.70 20.54
N PHE A 283 -10.95 2.54 19.56
CA PHE A 283 -10.07 3.68 19.76
C PHE A 283 -10.60 4.63 20.82
N ALA A 284 -11.89 4.99 20.80
CA ALA A 284 -12.50 5.87 21.80
C ALA A 284 -12.41 5.30 23.23
N VAL A 285 -12.56 3.98 23.39
CA VAL A 285 -12.38 3.31 24.69
C VAL A 285 -10.93 3.41 25.14
N LEU A 286 -9.98 3.05 24.30
CA LEU A 286 -8.55 3.11 24.62
C LEU A 286 -8.07 4.54 24.89
N GLU A 287 -8.53 5.51 24.10
CA GLU A 287 -8.20 6.94 24.27
C GLU A 287 -8.67 7.48 25.62
N LYS A 288 -9.85 7.07 26.09
CA LYS A 288 -10.34 7.45 27.41
C LYS A 288 -9.48 6.87 28.53
N ASP A 289 -9.06 5.61 28.39
CA ASP A 289 -8.30 4.88 29.41
C ASP A 289 -6.81 5.25 29.44
N GLN A 290 -6.23 5.80 28.36
CA GLN A 290 -4.80 6.04 28.22
C GLN A 290 -4.17 6.92 29.33
N ARG A 291 -4.97 7.78 30.00
CA ARG A 291 -4.48 8.64 31.09
C ARG A 291 -4.04 7.82 32.30
N GLN A 292 -4.71 6.69 32.55
CA GLN A 292 -4.47 5.79 33.68
C GLN A 292 -3.61 4.57 33.30
N ARG A 293 -3.23 4.44 32.01
CA ARG A 293 -2.49 3.30 31.47
C ARG A 293 -1.10 3.71 30.96
N SER A 294 -0.27 2.71 30.73
CA SER A 294 1.10 2.87 30.22
C SER A 294 1.19 2.95 28.68
N TYR A 295 0.11 3.32 28.00
CA TYR A 295 0.06 3.48 26.55
C TYR A 295 -0.51 4.85 26.13
N GLU A 296 -0.26 5.24 24.91
CA GLU A 296 -0.86 6.42 24.28
C GLU A 296 -1.50 6.03 22.94
N MET A 297 -2.61 6.70 22.63
CA MET A 297 -3.33 6.55 21.38
C MET A 297 -2.97 7.71 20.43
N ARG A 298 -2.88 7.40 19.14
CA ARG A 298 -2.53 8.35 18.08
C ARG A 298 -3.57 8.27 16.96
N ASP A 299 -4.12 9.42 16.61
CA ASP A 299 -4.94 9.63 15.44
C ASP A 299 -4.09 10.38 14.40
N ALA A 300 -3.69 9.69 13.33
CA ALA A 300 -2.88 10.28 12.26
C ALA A 300 -3.75 11.06 11.23
N GLY A 301 -5.05 11.13 11.46
CA GLY A 301 -6.00 11.77 10.55
C GLY A 301 -6.51 10.86 9.44
N PRO A 302 -7.22 11.42 8.45
CA PRO A 302 -7.77 10.66 7.33
C PRO A 302 -6.70 9.89 6.59
N GLY A 303 -6.92 8.58 6.38
CA GLY A 303 -5.99 7.68 5.70
C GLY A 303 -6.10 7.73 4.18
N MET A 304 -5.53 6.70 3.54
CA MET A 304 -5.53 6.52 2.08
C MET A 304 -6.57 5.48 1.62
N GLU A 305 -7.41 4.98 2.52
CA GLU A 305 -8.57 4.15 2.20
C GLU A 305 -9.83 5.02 2.07
N TYR A 306 -10.71 4.67 1.12
CA TYR A 306 -12.03 5.28 1.00
C TYR A 306 -13.09 4.24 0.71
N SER A 307 -14.29 4.44 1.28
CA SER A 307 -15.46 3.60 1.07
C SER A 307 -16.41 4.22 0.06
N PHE A 308 -17.06 3.38 -0.74
CA PHE A 308 -18.01 3.82 -1.79
C PHE A 308 -19.06 2.75 -2.07
N LEU A 309 -20.19 3.22 -2.62
CA LEU A 309 -21.21 2.38 -3.23
C LEU A 309 -21.05 2.45 -4.77
N VAL A 310 -20.74 1.33 -5.41
CA VAL A 310 -20.60 1.23 -6.87
C VAL A 310 -21.85 0.58 -7.48
N PHE A 311 -22.24 1.01 -8.70
CA PHE A 311 -23.34 0.45 -9.47
C PHE A 311 -22.80 -0.32 -10.67
N ASN A 312 -23.45 -1.44 -11.01
CA ASN A 312 -23.15 -2.18 -12.22
C ASN A 312 -23.68 -1.45 -13.46
N LEU A 313 -22.79 -0.82 -14.21
CA LEU A 313 -23.10 -0.13 -15.45
C LEU A 313 -22.71 -0.92 -16.70
N SER A 314 -22.23 -2.18 -16.54
CA SER A 314 -21.76 -3.00 -17.63
C SER A 314 -22.89 -3.45 -18.56
N ASP A 315 -22.52 -3.76 -19.81
CA ASP A 315 -23.37 -4.45 -20.80
C ASP A 315 -22.93 -5.91 -20.99
N ALA A 316 -22.39 -6.51 -19.92
CA ALA A 316 -21.83 -7.87 -19.96
C ALA A 316 -22.90 -8.87 -20.41
N LYS A 317 -22.51 -9.78 -21.32
CA LYS A 317 -23.35 -10.89 -21.75
C LYS A 317 -23.39 -11.96 -20.67
N GLY A 318 -24.56 -12.55 -20.43
CA GLY A 318 -24.70 -13.67 -19.52
C GLY A 318 -24.99 -13.32 -18.07
N ILE A 319 -25.18 -12.04 -17.75
CA ILE A 319 -25.69 -11.65 -16.42
C ILE A 319 -27.13 -12.15 -16.22
N PRO A 320 -27.54 -12.50 -14.99
CA PRO A 320 -28.88 -12.93 -14.68
C PRO A 320 -29.95 -11.94 -15.20
N PRO A 321 -31.07 -12.44 -15.76
CA PRO A 321 -32.10 -11.58 -16.35
C PRO A 321 -32.68 -10.54 -15.39
N GLU A 322 -32.80 -10.87 -14.11
CA GLU A 322 -33.26 -9.95 -13.06
C GLU A 322 -32.27 -8.78 -12.86
N ILE A 323 -30.97 -9.02 -12.87
CA ILE A 323 -29.95 -7.96 -12.79
C ILE A 323 -29.99 -7.10 -14.06
N ALA A 324 -30.10 -7.73 -15.24
CA ALA A 324 -30.20 -7.02 -16.51
C ALA A 324 -31.43 -6.09 -16.56
N ALA A 325 -32.57 -6.54 -16.03
CA ALA A 325 -33.78 -5.71 -15.94
C ALA A 325 -33.57 -4.47 -15.06
N HIS A 326 -32.88 -4.61 -13.94
CA HIS A 326 -32.62 -3.52 -13.02
C HIS A 326 -31.55 -2.55 -13.53
N GLN A 327 -30.64 -2.96 -14.41
CA GLN A 327 -29.67 -2.07 -15.04
C GLN A 327 -30.34 -0.90 -15.81
N ALA A 328 -31.56 -1.08 -16.30
CA ALA A 328 -32.30 -0.01 -17.00
C ALA A 328 -32.45 1.25 -16.14
N PHE A 329 -32.73 1.12 -14.84
CA PHE A 329 -32.80 2.26 -13.94
C PHE A 329 -31.44 2.55 -13.24
N LEU A 330 -30.59 1.54 -12.96
CA LEU A 330 -29.26 1.74 -12.34
C LEU A 330 -28.33 2.59 -13.23
N LYS A 331 -28.42 2.44 -14.55
CA LYS A 331 -27.65 3.25 -15.52
C LYS A 331 -28.10 4.69 -15.63
N ARG A 332 -29.29 5.06 -15.10
CA ARG A 332 -29.73 6.46 -15.09
C ARG A 332 -28.90 7.29 -14.12
N LYS A 333 -28.33 8.38 -14.62
CA LYS A 333 -27.54 9.33 -13.82
C LYS A 333 -28.37 9.86 -12.64
N SER A 334 -29.62 10.21 -12.88
CA SER A 334 -30.56 10.73 -11.89
C SER A 334 -30.76 9.81 -10.69
N LEU A 335 -30.78 8.47 -10.89
CA LEU A 335 -30.86 7.52 -9.78
C LEU A 335 -29.63 7.61 -8.89
N ARG A 336 -28.43 7.60 -9.48
CA ARG A 336 -27.18 7.65 -8.71
C ARG A 336 -26.98 8.99 -8.00
N GLU A 337 -27.38 10.10 -8.64
CA GLU A 337 -27.41 11.43 -8.00
C GLU A 337 -28.40 11.47 -6.83
N ALA A 338 -29.57 10.87 -6.98
CA ALA A 338 -30.57 10.79 -5.91
C ALA A 338 -30.09 9.92 -4.75
N VAL A 339 -29.46 8.77 -5.03
CA VAL A 339 -28.82 7.94 -4.01
C VAL A 339 -27.75 8.73 -3.26
N SER A 340 -26.90 9.45 -3.98
CA SER A 340 -25.86 10.29 -3.36
C SER A 340 -26.42 11.40 -2.48
N ALA A 341 -27.53 12.03 -2.90
CA ALA A 341 -28.21 13.09 -2.14
C ALA A 341 -28.96 12.55 -0.91
N ALA A 342 -29.42 11.29 -0.93
CA ALA A 342 -30.15 10.68 0.17
C ALA A 342 -29.25 10.19 1.30
N ILE A 343 -28.03 9.72 1.00
CA ILE A 343 -27.12 9.07 1.97
C ILE A 343 -26.58 10.10 2.98
N ASP A 344 -26.73 9.77 4.27
CA ASP A 344 -26.17 10.54 5.39
C ASP A 344 -24.70 10.12 5.69
N ARG A 345 -23.76 10.75 4.99
CA ARG A 345 -22.31 10.51 5.17
C ARG A 345 -21.82 10.92 6.57
N GLU A 346 -22.42 11.95 7.15
CA GLU A 346 -22.10 12.40 8.51
C GLU A 346 -22.57 11.38 9.57
N ALA A 347 -23.74 10.77 9.36
CA ALA A 347 -24.19 9.67 10.22
C ALA A 347 -23.27 8.45 10.09
N ILE A 348 -22.82 8.12 8.88
CA ILE A 348 -21.83 7.06 8.67
C ILE A 348 -20.55 7.37 9.47
N ALA A 349 -19.97 8.56 9.32
CA ALA A 349 -18.76 8.96 10.04
C ALA A 349 -18.96 8.88 11.57
N ARG A 350 -20.09 9.36 12.06
CA ARG A 350 -20.41 9.41 13.49
C ARG A 350 -20.72 8.04 14.08
N LEU A 351 -21.57 7.24 13.44
CA LEU A 351 -22.12 6.00 14.00
C LEU A 351 -21.23 4.77 13.72
N VAL A 352 -20.63 4.68 12.53
CA VAL A 352 -19.78 3.56 12.17
C VAL A 352 -18.36 3.76 12.70
N TYR A 353 -17.81 4.97 12.54
CA TYR A 353 -16.41 5.27 12.87
C TYR A 353 -16.24 6.10 14.15
N ALA A 354 -17.30 6.27 14.94
CA ALA A 354 -17.28 7.06 16.19
C ALA A 354 -16.70 8.49 15.99
N GLY A 355 -17.01 9.13 14.84
CA GLY A 355 -16.50 10.43 14.46
C GLY A 355 -15.06 10.44 13.91
N ARG A 356 -14.45 9.25 13.71
CA ARG A 356 -13.08 9.11 13.17
C ARG A 356 -13.10 8.72 11.69
N ALA A 357 -13.89 9.44 10.90
CA ALA A 357 -13.90 9.38 9.44
C ALA A 357 -14.33 10.74 8.87
N VAL A 358 -13.90 11.02 7.65
CA VAL A 358 -14.25 12.25 6.92
C VAL A 358 -15.13 11.90 5.73
N PRO A 359 -16.32 12.50 5.57
CA PRO A 359 -17.10 12.41 4.35
C PRO A 359 -16.30 12.88 3.12
N ILE A 360 -16.51 12.23 1.97
CA ILE A 360 -15.86 12.57 0.71
C ILE A 360 -16.87 12.70 -0.43
N ALA A 361 -16.56 13.60 -1.39
CA ALA A 361 -17.41 13.87 -2.55
C ALA A 361 -17.08 12.98 -3.75
N VAL A 362 -15.83 12.54 -3.86
CA VAL A 362 -15.27 11.79 -5.00
C VAL A 362 -14.46 10.60 -4.47
N PRO A 363 -14.22 9.56 -5.29
CA PRO A 363 -13.47 8.39 -4.88
C PRO A 363 -11.94 8.65 -4.82
N VAL A 364 -11.58 9.71 -4.09
CA VAL A 364 -10.20 10.07 -3.74
C VAL A 364 -10.17 10.27 -2.23
N PRO A 365 -9.27 9.58 -1.49
CA PRO A 365 -9.25 9.62 -0.04
C PRO A 365 -8.91 11.01 0.49
N ALA A 366 -9.53 11.42 1.59
CA ALA A 366 -9.32 12.74 2.20
C ALA A 366 -7.88 12.94 2.71
N GLY A 367 -7.13 11.85 2.96
CA GLY A 367 -5.71 11.90 3.29
C GLY A 367 -4.82 12.28 2.11
N ASN A 368 -5.29 12.09 0.88
CA ASN A 368 -4.55 12.41 -0.34
C ASN A 368 -4.61 13.91 -0.68
N LYS A 369 -4.15 14.75 0.25
CA LYS A 369 -4.16 16.21 0.11
C LYS A 369 -3.49 16.75 -1.16
N PRO A 370 -2.40 16.15 -1.67
CA PRO A 370 -1.78 16.62 -2.92
C PRO A 370 -2.70 16.51 -4.14
N TRP A 371 -3.58 15.51 -4.18
CA TRP A 371 -4.33 15.16 -5.38
C TRP A 371 -5.83 15.37 -5.30
N ILE A 372 -6.43 15.49 -4.10
CA ILE A 372 -7.87 15.75 -3.98
C ILE A 372 -8.23 17.13 -4.56
N ASP A 373 -9.33 17.21 -5.33
CA ASP A 373 -9.90 18.49 -5.74
C ASP A 373 -10.80 19.06 -4.64
N THR A 374 -10.30 20.03 -3.92
CA THR A 374 -11.02 20.68 -2.80
C THR A 374 -12.17 21.61 -3.25
N LYS A 375 -12.35 21.85 -4.55
CA LYS A 375 -13.45 22.64 -5.08
C LYS A 375 -14.75 21.83 -5.18
N ILE A 376 -14.64 20.51 -5.26
CA ILE A 376 -15.81 19.63 -5.34
C ILE A 376 -16.40 19.51 -3.93
N THR A 377 -17.63 19.97 -3.78
CA THR A 377 -18.34 19.95 -2.50
C THR A 377 -19.12 18.66 -2.32
N ILE A 378 -19.14 18.15 -1.09
CA ILE A 378 -19.97 17.02 -0.71
C ILE A 378 -21.43 17.46 -0.76
N PRO A 379 -22.32 16.75 -1.46
CA PRO A 379 -23.75 17.09 -1.44
C PRO A 379 -24.28 16.98 0.00
N ALA A 380 -24.94 18.02 0.48
CA ALA A 380 -25.68 17.96 1.73
C ALA A 380 -26.78 16.88 1.61
N ARG A 381 -26.94 16.07 2.66
CA ARG A 381 -28.03 15.09 2.71
C ARG A 381 -29.38 15.80 2.54
N SER A 382 -30.14 15.38 1.54
CA SER A 382 -31.51 15.87 1.31
C SER A 382 -32.37 14.82 0.60
N PRO A 383 -33.20 14.07 1.35
CA PRO A 383 -34.18 13.18 0.77
C PRO A 383 -35.18 13.92 -0.16
N GLU A 384 -35.47 15.18 0.14
CA GLU A 384 -36.36 16.04 -0.69
C GLU A 384 -35.70 16.31 -2.03
N ARG A 385 -34.43 16.68 -2.06
CA ARG A 385 -33.67 16.88 -3.29
C ARG A 385 -33.55 15.58 -4.09
N ALA A 386 -33.31 14.47 -3.44
CA ALA A 386 -33.29 13.15 -4.08
C ALA A 386 -34.61 12.83 -4.78
N ARG A 387 -35.76 13.09 -4.11
CA ARG A 387 -37.09 12.93 -4.72
C ARG A 387 -37.30 13.87 -5.92
N GLN A 388 -36.87 15.13 -5.83
CA GLN A 388 -36.95 16.07 -6.94
C GLN A 388 -36.16 15.60 -8.17
N ILE A 389 -34.93 15.10 -7.97
CA ILE A 389 -34.11 14.58 -9.05
C ILE A 389 -34.82 13.40 -9.75
N LEU A 390 -35.36 12.46 -8.97
CA LEU A 390 -36.05 11.28 -9.48
C LEU A 390 -37.35 11.69 -10.24
N ALA A 391 -38.14 12.57 -9.65
CA ALA A 391 -39.38 13.05 -10.29
C ALA A 391 -39.12 13.74 -11.63
N ALA A 392 -38.06 14.54 -11.73
CA ALA A 392 -37.65 15.22 -12.96
C ALA A 392 -37.28 14.26 -14.10
N ASP A 393 -36.82 13.03 -13.77
CA ASP A 393 -36.49 11.98 -14.73
C ASP A 393 -37.60 10.91 -14.89
N GLY A 394 -38.83 11.23 -14.46
CA GLY A 394 -40.01 10.41 -14.69
C GLY A 394 -40.27 9.29 -13.69
N PHE A 395 -39.49 9.19 -12.61
CA PHE A 395 -39.80 8.30 -11.51
C PHE A 395 -41.02 8.78 -10.73
N ARG A 396 -41.80 7.88 -10.18
CA ARG A 396 -43.05 8.16 -9.46
C ARG A 396 -43.14 7.32 -8.19
N TRP A 397 -44.05 7.69 -7.30
CA TRP A 397 -44.31 6.92 -6.08
C TRP A 397 -45.73 6.34 -6.13
N ASP A 398 -45.86 5.09 -5.78
CA ASP A 398 -47.17 4.45 -5.60
C ASP A 398 -47.89 4.98 -4.33
N SER A 399 -49.13 4.53 -4.10
CA SER A 399 -49.93 4.90 -2.93
C SER A 399 -49.33 4.42 -1.59
N ALA A 400 -48.43 3.46 -1.61
CA ALA A 400 -47.68 2.95 -0.44
C ALA A 400 -46.35 3.70 -0.21
N GLY A 401 -46.01 4.66 -1.09
CA GLY A 401 -44.78 5.42 -1.04
C GLY A 401 -43.56 4.70 -1.62
N SER A 402 -43.77 3.58 -2.32
CA SER A 402 -42.69 2.87 -3.02
C SER A 402 -42.32 3.57 -4.31
N LEU A 403 -41.00 3.68 -4.59
CA LEU A 403 -40.53 4.31 -5.82
C LEU A 403 -40.73 3.38 -7.02
N LEU A 404 -41.31 3.92 -8.08
CA LEU A 404 -41.47 3.28 -9.38
C LEU A 404 -40.54 3.94 -10.41
N ASP A 405 -39.92 3.14 -11.26
CA ASP A 405 -39.16 3.64 -12.41
C ASP A 405 -40.07 4.24 -13.50
N PRO A 406 -39.55 4.92 -14.52
CA PRO A 406 -40.35 5.47 -15.61
C PRO A 406 -41.20 4.45 -16.38
N GLY A 407 -40.82 3.16 -16.37
CA GLY A 407 -41.58 2.03 -16.93
C GLY A 407 -42.72 1.55 -16.03
N GLY A 408 -42.79 2.02 -14.77
CA GLY A 408 -43.78 1.63 -13.76
C GLY A 408 -43.37 0.41 -12.92
N GLY A 409 -42.18 -0.09 -13.09
CA GLY A 409 -41.59 -1.17 -12.25
C GLY A 409 -41.08 -0.64 -10.89
N PRO A 410 -41.13 -1.45 -9.83
CA PRO A 410 -40.60 -1.02 -8.53
C PRO A 410 -39.07 -0.88 -8.58
N VAL A 411 -38.54 0.21 -7.99
CA VAL A 411 -37.09 0.39 -7.83
C VAL A 411 -36.63 -0.43 -6.62
N ALA A 412 -36.17 -1.63 -6.92
CA ALA A 412 -35.65 -2.57 -5.95
C ALA A 412 -34.30 -3.13 -6.45
N PHE A 413 -33.29 -3.19 -5.58
CA PHE A 413 -31.98 -3.72 -5.93
C PHE A 413 -31.22 -4.23 -4.69
N SER A 414 -30.13 -4.96 -4.92
CA SER A 414 -29.26 -5.47 -3.86
C SER A 414 -27.98 -4.64 -3.72
N ILE A 415 -27.46 -4.58 -2.49
CA ILE A 415 -26.11 -4.12 -2.16
C ILE A 415 -25.30 -5.33 -1.70
N LEU A 416 -24.32 -5.76 -2.49
CA LEU A 416 -23.38 -6.78 -2.07
C LEU A 416 -22.32 -6.19 -1.14
N THR A 417 -21.96 -6.89 -0.07
CA THR A 417 -20.85 -6.49 0.80
C THR A 417 -20.21 -7.70 1.46
N SER A 418 -19.04 -7.50 2.08
CA SER A 418 -18.30 -8.57 2.76
C SER A 418 -18.92 -8.90 4.12
N ASN A 419 -19.04 -10.20 4.43
CA ASN A 419 -19.58 -10.70 5.69
C ASN A 419 -18.60 -10.60 6.88
N ASN A 420 -17.32 -10.31 6.63
CA ASN A 420 -16.27 -10.26 7.65
C ASN A 420 -15.82 -8.82 8.00
N ASN A 421 -16.59 -7.80 7.60
CA ASN A 421 -16.30 -6.40 7.91
C ASN A 421 -17.50 -5.74 8.60
N PRO A 422 -17.50 -5.65 9.95
CA PRO A 422 -18.61 -5.08 10.72
C PRO A 422 -18.94 -3.63 10.37
N GLU A 423 -17.93 -2.80 10.08
CA GLU A 423 -18.14 -1.39 9.70
C GLU A 423 -18.92 -1.29 8.37
N ARG A 424 -18.57 -2.11 7.38
CA ARG A 424 -19.30 -2.14 6.11
C ARG A 424 -20.72 -2.65 6.25
N LEU A 425 -20.94 -3.66 7.11
CA LEU A 425 -22.29 -4.15 7.38
C LEU A 425 -23.16 -3.08 8.03
N GLN A 426 -22.63 -2.36 9.02
CA GLN A 426 -23.34 -1.26 9.66
C GLN A 426 -23.60 -0.12 8.68
N MET A 427 -22.61 0.23 7.83
CA MET A 427 -22.75 1.24 6.77
C MET A 427 -23.84 0.84 5.76
N ALA A 428 -23.87 -0.43 5.33
CA ALA A 428 -24.89 -0.93 4.41
C ALA A 428 -26.31 -0.79 4.99
N GLY A 429 -26.48 -1.07 6.30
CA GLY A 429 -27.75 -0.86 7.00
C GLY A 429 -28.19 0.61 7.01
N LEU A 430 -27.27 1.53 7.32
CA LEU A 430 -27.57 2.97 7.26
C LEU A 430 -27.98 3.43 5.85
N ILE A 431 -27.28 2.99 4.83
CA ILE A 431 -27.62 3.28 3.42
C ILE A 431 -28.99 2.71 3.06
N GLN A 432 -29.29 1.47 3.47
CA GLN A 432 -30.60 0.86 3.25
C GLN A 432 -31.73 1.70 3.87
N ASP A 433 -31.54 2.16 5.11
CA ASP A 433 -32.52 3.01 5.81
C ASP A 433 -32.70 4.39 5.14
N ASP A 434 -31.62 5.01 4.68
CA ASP A 434 -31.67 6.28 3.95
C ASP A 434 -32.42 6.14 2.62
N LEU A 435 -32.13 5.09 1.85
CA LEU A 435 -32.76 4.85 0.55
C LEU A 435 -34.24 4.46 0.68
N LYS A 436 -34.62 3.81 1.77
CA LYS A 436 -36.01 3.52 2.11
C LYS A 436 -36.82 4.81 2.28
N GLN A 437 -36.24 5.89 2.83
CA GLN A 437 -36.90 7.17 3.03
C GLN A 437 -37.32 7.83 1.70
N ILE A 438 -36.68 7.50 0.59
CA ILE A 438 -37.04 7.98 -0.75
C ILE A 438 -37.83 6.94 -1.56
N GLY A 439 -38.24 5.83 -0.92
CA GLY A 439 -39.11 4.81 -1.50
C GLY A 439 -38.41 3.68 -2.22
N MET A 440 -37.09 3.60 -2.18
CA MET A 440 -36.32 2.47 -2.75
C MET A 440 -36.37 1.24 -1.85
N ARG A 441 -36.41 0.05 -2.45
CA ARG A 441 -36.27 -1.23 -1.73
C ARG A 441 -34.88 -1.79 -1.94
N VAL A 442 -34.08 -1.83 -0.89
CA VAL A 442 -32.69 -2.28 -0.97
C VAL A 442 -32.50 -3.50 -0.08
N ASN A 443 -31.87 -4.55 -0.62
CA ASN A 443 -31.51 -5.76 0.09
C ASN A 443 -30.01 -5.83 0.27
N VAL A 444 -29.52 -6.00 1.52
CA VAL A 444 -28.11 -6.19 1.81
C VAL A 444 -27.77 -7.67 1.73
N ILE A 445 -26.87 -8.06 0.83
CA ILE A 445 -26.39 -9.43 0.62
C ILE A 445 -24.95 -9.52 1.08
N GLN A 446 -24.71 -10.36 2.08
CA GLN A 446 -23.39 -10.59 2.66
C GLN A 446 -22.72 -11.78 1.99
N LEU A 447 -21.50 -11.61 1.51
CA LEU A 447 -20.71 -12.63 0.83
C LEU A 447 -19.34 -12.81 1.48
N GLU A 448 -18.73 -13.96 1.29
CA GLU A 448 -17.30 -14.13 1.49
C GLU A 448 -16.55 -13.21 0.50
N PHE A 449 -15.41 -12.62 0.95
CA PHE A 449 -14.75 -11.56 0.19
C PHE A 449 -14.32 -11.97 -1.23
N ARG A 450 -13.80 -13.19 -1.42
CA ARG A 450 -13.45 -13.68 -2.77
C ARG A 450 -14.66 -13.78 -3.68
N SER A 451 -15.78 -14.29 -3.15
CA SER A 451 -17.03 -14.40 -3.89
C SER A 451 -17.58 -13.03 -4.28
N LEU A 452 -17.42 -12.03 -3.39
CA LEU A 452 -17.79 -10.65 -3.68
C LEU A 452 -16.95 -10.09 -4.82
N VAL A 453 -15.62 -10.22 -4.75
CA VAL A 453 -14.68 -9.76 -5.79
C VAL A 453 -14.96 -10.45 -7.13
N GLU A 454 -15.17 -11.77 -7.13
CA GLU A 454 -15.50 -12.54 -8.34
C GLU A 454 -16.75 -12.01 -9.03
N ARG A 455 -17.83 -11.76 -8.24
CA ARG A 455 -19.08 -11.23 -8.79
C ARG A 455 -18.94 -9.82 -9.35
N VAL A 456 -18.17 -8.96 -8.69
CA VAL A 456 -18.00 -7.57 -9.13
C VAL A 456 -17.05 -7.46 -10.33
N GLN A 457 -15.91 -8.16 -10.29
CA GLN A 457 -14.84 -7.95 -11.29
C GLN A 457 -14.88 -8.91 -12.47
N ARG A 458 -15.48 -10.11 -12.33
CA ARG A 458 -15.39 -11.15 -13.38
C ARG A 458 -16.73 -11.55 -13.95
N THR A 459 -17.71 -11.91 -13.11
CA THR A 459 -19.00 -12.39 -13.62
C THR A 459 -20.02 -11.27 -13.79
N HIS A 460 -19.80 -10.08 -13.24
CA HIS A 460 -20.72 -8.94 -13.25
C HIS A 460 -22.11 -9.27 -12.66
N GLU A 461 -22.19 -10.29 -11.78
CA GLU A 461 -23.41 -10.73 -11.13
C GLU A 461 -23.71 -9.89 -9.87
N PHE A 462 -23.88 -8.60 -10.06
CA PHE A 462 -24.24 -7.67 -9.00
C PHE A 462 -25.04 -6.49 -9.55
N GLU A 463 -25.82 -5.84 -8.72
CA GLU A 463 -26.55 -4.61 -9.02
C GLU A 463 -25.82 -3.40 -8.46
N SER A 464 -25.48 -3.48 -7.19
CA SER A 464 -24.57 -2.55 -6.53
C SER A 464 -23.71 -3.27 -5.51
N ALA A 465 -22.56 -2.68 -5.15
CA ALA A 465 -21.67 -3.23 -4.13
C ALA A 465 -21.08 -2.12 -3.25
N LEU A 466 -21.04 -2.37 -1.96
CA LEU A 466 -20.38 -1.52 -0.97
C LEU A 466 -18.98 -2.06 -0.68
N LEU A 467 -17.98 -1.31 -1.14
CA LEU A 467 -16.58 -1.67 -1.12
C LEU A 467 -15.71 -0.54 -0.55
N ALA A 468 -14.43 -0.81 -0.39
CA ALA A 468 -13.40 0.19 -0.16
C ALA A 468 -12.17 -0.12 -1.00
N LEU A 469 -11.45 0.92 -1.39
CA LEU A 469 -10.13 0.85 -2.02
C LEU A 469 -9.12 1.66 -1.20
N ALA A 470 -7.88 1.20 -1.19
CA ALA A 470 -6.76 1.92 -0.62
C ALA A 470 -5.69 2.11 -1.70
N GLY A 471 -5.27 3.33 -1.91
CA GLY A 471 -4.16 3.62 -2.82
C GLY A 471 -2.82 3.23 -2.22
N PRO A 472 -1.92 2.59 -2.97
CA PRO A 472 -0.59 2.23 -2.50
C PRO A 472 0.34 3.45 -2.39
N ASP A 473 -0.01 4.55 -3.01
CA ASP A 473 0.70 5.82 -3.04
C ASP A 473 -0.28 7.00 -3.09
N ALA A 474 0.20 8.21 -2.87
CA ALA A 474 -0.54 9.43 -3.10
C ALA A 474 -0.66 9.77 -4.60
N ASP A 475 0.32 9.40 -5.42
CA ASP A 475 0.27 9.63 -6.87
C ASP A 475 -0.82 8.77 -7.53
N PRO A 476 -1.61 9.29 -8.49
CA PRO A 476 -2.68 8.53 -9.14
C PRO A 476 -2.19 7.44 -10.11
N ASN A 477 -0.90 7.39 -10.46
CA ASN A 477 -0.39 6.42 -11.43
C ASN A 477 -0.53 4.95 -11.00
N PRO A 478 -0.29 4.54 -9.73
CA PRO A 478 -0.52 3.17 -9.31
C PRO A 478 -1.98 2.73 -9.38
N ASP A 479 -2.92 3.68 -9.39
CA ASP A 479 -4.37 3.41 -9.43
C ASP A 479 -4.96 3.44 -10.86
N MET A 480 -4.13 3.40 -11.91
CA MET A 480 -4.60 3.42 -13.32
C MET A 480 -5.67 2.36 -13.61
N ALA A 481 -5.58 1.19 -12.97
CA ALA A 481 -6.57 0.12 -13.13
C ALA A 481 -7.97 0.50 -12.60
N ALA A 482 -8.09 1.51 -11.75
CA ALA A 482 -9.37 2.04 -11.30
C ALA A 482 -9.94 3.09 -12.26
N TRP A 483 -9.07 3.85 -12.90
CA TRP A 483 -9.48 4.98 -13.73
C TRP A 483 -9.69 4.63 -15.20
N LEU A 484 -8.80 3.80 -15.79
CA LEU A 484 -8.95 3.37 -17.18
C LEU A 484 -10.12 2.38 -17.34
N SER A 485 -10.91 2.57 -18.38
CA SER A 485 -12.03 1.69 -18.71
C SER A 485 -11.63 0.23 -18.93
N SER A 486 -10.39 -0.03 -19.41
CA SER A 486 -9.82 -1.38 -19.54
C SER A 486 -9.37 -2.01 -18.22
N GLY A 487 -9.36 -1.27 -17.11
CA GLY A 487 -8.81 -1.71 -15.84
C GLY A 487 -9.73 -2.66 -15.06
N GLY A 488 -9.14 -3.60 -14.32
CA GLY A 488 -9.89 -4.55 -13.49
C GLY A 488 -10.54 -3.92 -12.25
N ASN A 489 -10.03 -2.76 -11.80
CA ASN A 489 -10.61 -1.99 -10.69
C ASN A 489 -11.55 -0.87 -11.15
N HIS A 490 -11.88 -0.82 -12.45
CA HIS A 490 -12.92 0.04 -13.01
C HIS A 490 -14.31 -0.52 -12.67
N LEU A 491 -14.64 -0.56 -11.39
CA LEU A 491 -15.61 -1.48 -10.78
C LEU A 491 -17.04 -1.32 -11.25
N TRP A 492 -17.41 -0.20 -11.89
CA TRP A 492 -18.75 -0.05 -12.46
C TRP A 492 -18.91 -0.72 -13.83
N ASN A 493 -17.79 -1.01 -14.52
CA ASN A 493 -17.73 -1.77 -15.77
C ASN A 493 -16.31 -2.28 -16.02
N PRO A 494 -15.83 -3.32 -15.28
CA PRO A 494 -14.44 -3.78 -15.35
C PRO A 494 -14.09 -4.37 -16.73
N HIS A 495 -12.81 -4.23 -17.11
CA HIS A 495 -12.22 -4.86 -18.30
C HIS A 495 -12.92 -4.52 -19.63
N GLN A 496 -13.41 -3.29 -19.78
CA GLN A 496 -14.00 -2.87 -21.04
C GLN A 496 -12.97 -2.91 -22.19
N PRO A 497 -13.33 -3.45 -23.37
CA PRO A 497 -12.42 -3.42 -24.53
C PRO A 497 -12.26 -1.99 -25.08
N SER A 498 -13.24 -1.12 -24.85
CA SER A 498 -13.23 0.31 -25.17
C SER A 498 -14.21 1.03 -24.24
N PRO A 499 -14.02 2.33 -23.99
CA PRO A 499 -14.95 3.11 -23.17
C PRO A 499 -16.39 3.01 -23.68
N ALA A 500 -17.33 2.68 -22.79
CA ALA A 500 -18.75 2.54 -23.13
C ALA A 500 -19.44 3.90 -23.29
N THR A 501 -18.88 4.97 -22.72
CA THR A 501 -19.48 6.31 -22.71
C THR A 501 -18.46 7.39 -23.08
N PRO A 502 -18.92 8.56 -23.57
CA PRO A 502 -18.01 9.68 -23.85
C PRO A 502 -17.24 10.19 -22.62
N TRP A 503 -17.84 10.16 -21.44
CA TRP A 503 -17.16 10.61 -20.22
C TRP A 503 -16.08 9.62 -19.75
N GLU A 504 -16.25 8.31 -19.94
CA GLU A 504 -15.18 7.32 -19.71
C GLU A 504 -14.04 7.50 -20.71
N ALA A 505 -14.35 7.79 -21.98
CA ALA A 505 -13.33 8.09 -22.99
C ALA A 505 -12.53 9.37 -22.63
N GLU A 506 -13.18 10.39 -22.04
CA GLU A 506 -12.51 11.59 -21.53
C GLU A 506 -11.57 11.23 -20.36
N ILE A 507 -12.01 10.41 -19.40
CA ILE A 507 -11.17 9.92 -18.29
C ILE A 507 -9.96 9.17 -18.84
N ASP A 508 -10.17 8.21 -19.75
CA ASP A 508 -9.10 7.44 -20.37
C ASP A 508 -8.04 8.36 -21.02
N ASN A 509 -8.49 9.36 -21.77
CA ASN A 509 -7.58 10.33 -22.42
C ASN A 509 -6.79 11.14 -21.39
N LEU A 510 -7.48 11.68 -20.36
CA LEU A 510 -6.85 12.47 -19.31
C LEU A 510 -5.81 11.64 -18.55
N MET A 511 -6.12 10.39 -18.18
CA MET A 511 -5.24 9.53 -17.43
C MET A 511 -4.03 9.07 -18.25
N ARG A 512 -4.20 8.73 -19.54
CA ARG A 512 -3.08 8.40 -20.44
C ARG A 512 -2.16 9.61 -20.68
N ARG A 513 -2.68 10.82 -20.70
CA ARG A 513 -1.87 12.04 -20.82
C ARG A 513 -1.14 12.38 -19.53
N GLN A 514 -1.81 12.26 -18.37
CA GLN A 514 -1.18 12.59 -17.09
C GLN A 514 -0.01 11.67 -16.76
N ILE A 515 -0.08 10.36 -17.11
CA ILE A 515 0.95 9.40 -16.78
C ILE A 515 2.29 9.69 -17.47
N VAL A 516 2.26 10.39 -18.61
CA VAL A 516 3.46 10.81 -19.36
C VAL A 516 3.85 12.28 -19.13
N THR A 517 3.06 13.03 -18.39
CA THR A 517 3.29 14.47 -18.13
C THR A 517 4.10 14.65 -16.86
N ARG A 518 5.31 15.24 -16.91
CA ARG A 518 6.16 15.45 -15.74
C ARG A 518 5.73 16.63 -14.85
N ASN A 519 5.13 17.66 -15.45
CA ASN A 519 4.74 18.85 -14.70
C ASN A 519 3.56 18.55 -13.76
N TYR A 520 3.80 18.61 -12.44
CA TYR A 520 2.79 18.34 -11.40
C TYR A 520 1.51 19.15 -11.58
N SER A 521 1.61 20.46 -11.82
CA SER A 521 0.42 21.31 -11.96
C SER A 521 -0.42 20.94 -13.19
N ALA A 522 0.21 20.51 -14.27
CA ALA A 522 -0.50 20.02 -15.46
C ALA A 522 -1.17 18.67 -15.18
N ARG A 523 -0.47 17.75 -14.50
CA ARG A 523 -1.03 16.46 -14.04
C ARG A 523 -2.22 16.67 -13.10
N LYS A 524 -2.05 17.56 -12.11
CA LYS A 524 -3.10 17.88 -11.13
C LYS A 524 -4.36 18.37 -11.83
N ARG A 525 -4.25 19.29 -12.80
CA ARG A 525 -5.44 19.76 -13.56
C ARG A 525 -6.14 18.65 -14.33
N MET A 526 -5.39 17.69 -14.90
CA MET A 526 -5.98 16.55 -15.60
C MET A 526 -6.72 15.64 -14.61
N PHE A 527 -6.13 15.36 -13.46
CA PHE A 527 -6.75 14.53 -12.44
C PHE A 527 -7.90 15.24 -11.70
N ASP A 528 -7.84 16.56 -11.55
CA ASP A 528 -9.00 17.34 -11.07
C ASP A 528 -10.19 17.18 -12.02
N ARG A 529 -9.96 17.26 -13.34
CA ARG A 529 -11.03 17.04 -14.32
C ARG A 529 -11.60 15.62 -14.25
N VAL A 530 -10.79 14.61 -14.00
CA VAL A 530 -11.28 13.24 -13.74
C VAL A 530 -12.20 13.21 -12.52
N GLN A 531 -11.83 13.89 -11.43
CA GLN A 531 -12.66 13.98 -10.22
C GLN A 531 -13.98 14.72 -10.48
N GLU A 532 -13.96 15.81 -11.26
CA GLU A 532 -15.18 16.52 -11.67
C GLU A 532 -16.13 15.62 -12.45
N ILE A 533 -15.60 14.81 -13.40
CA ILE A 533 -16.40 13.85 -14.17
C ILE A 533 -17.02 12.80 -13.26
N LEU A 534 -16.23 12.25 -12.32
CA LEU A 534 -16.73 11.25 -11.37
C LEU A 534 -17.79 11.84 -10.42
N ALA A 535 -17.64 13.11 -10.01
CA ALA A 535 -18.64 13.81 -9.22
C ALA A 535 -19.93 14.06 -10.02
N GLU A 536 -19.82 14.31 -11.31
CA GLU A 536 -20.96 14.57 -12.20
C GLU A 536 -21.74 13.28 -12.53
N TYR A 537 -21.06 12.21 -12.92
CA TYR A 537 -21.72 10.98 -13.41
C TYR A 537 -21.95 9.94 -12.31
N GLN A 538 -21.25 10.04 -11.21
CA GLN A 538 -21.38 9.21 -10.00
C GLN A 538 -21.50 7.69 -10.26
N PRO A 539 -20.61 7.08 -11.05
CA PRO A 539 -20.60 5.62 -11.21
C PRO A 539 -20.31 4.92 -9.88
N MET A 540 -19.60 5.64 -9.00
CA MET A 540 -19.31 5.29 -7.62
C MET A 540 -19.76 6.46 -6.73
N VAL A 541 -20.68 6.21 -5.81
CA VAL A 541 -21.06 7.18 -4.77
C VAL A 541 -20.04 7.10 -3.65
N ALA A 542 -19.14 8.07 -3.59
CA ALA A 542 -18.13 8.17 -2.54
C ALA A 542 -18.79 8.45 -1.18
N LEU A 543 -18.30 7.83 -0.12
CA LEU A 543 -18.88 7.87 1.21
C LEU A 543 -17.96 8.55 2.23
N VAL A 544 -16.98 7.83 2.73
CA VAL A 544 -16.08 8.33 3.78
C VAL A 544 -14.64 7.81 3.60
N THR A 545 -13.69 8.55 4.16
CA THR A 545 -12.31 8.13 4.42
C THR A 545 -12.14 7.94 5.92
N PRO A 546 -11.86 6.74 6.43
CA PRO A 546 -11.58 6.53 7.84
C PRO A 546 -10.20 7.11 8.24
N HIS A 547 -10.08 7.46 9.53
CA HIS A 547 -8.79 7.86 10.10
C HIS A 547 -7.89 6.66 10.34
N VAL A 548 -6.58 6.88 10.28
CA VAL A 548 -5.57 5.92 10.71
C VAL A 548 -5.40 6.04 12.22
N LEU A 549 -5.87 5.03 12.93
CA LEU A 549 -5.91 4.99 14.38
C LEU A 549 -4.97 3.90 14.92
N ALA A 550 -4.07 4.28 15.81
CA ALA A 550 -3.06 3.39 16.37
C ALA A 550 -2.73 3.76 17.82
N GLY A 551 -2.03 2.86 18.51
CA GLY A 551 -1.54 3.11 19.87
C GLY A 551 -0.23 2.39 20.12
N ALA A 552 0.54 2.90 21.08
CA ALA A 552 1.80 2.30 21.52
C ALA A 552 2.03 2.51 23.02
N ARG A 553 2.96 1.73 23.60
CA ARG A 553 3.45 1.98 24.97
C ARG A 553 4.09 3.36 25.05
N LYS A 554 3.83 4.10 26.15
CA LYS A 554 4.39 5.47 26.37
C LYS A 554 5.91 5.49 26.38
N ASP A 555 6.55 4.41 26.79
CA ASP A 555 8.00 4.28 26.84
C ASP A 555 8.62 3.89 25.47
N LEU A 556 7.82 3.61 24.45
CA LEU A 556 8.30 3.40 23.10
C LEU A 556 8.61 4.75 22.45
N GLY A 557 9.88 5.00 22.15
CA GLY A 557 10.33 6.20 21.47
C GLY A 557 10.15 6.11 19.97
N ASN A 558 9.93 7.25 19.34
CA ASN A 558 9.85 7.42 17.89
C ASN A 558 8.63 6.77 17.20
N PHE A 559 7.58 6.42 17.95
CA PHE A 559 6.34 5.90 17.36
C PHE A 559 5.60 7.01 16.60
N ARG A 560 5.56 6.89 15.27
CA ARG A 560 4.97 7.87 14.34
C ARG A 560 4.04 7.15 13.35
N PRO A 561 2.74 6.99 13.65
CA PRO A 561 1.78 6.49 12.69
C PRO A 561 1.65 7.43 11.48
N ALA A 562 1.54 6.87 10.29
CA ALA A 562 1.44 7.59 9.02
C ALA A 562 0.18 7.19 8.26
N ILE A 563 -0.27 8.05 7.35
CA ILE A 563 -1.50 7.81 6.57
C ILE A 563 -1.30 6.80 5.43
N LEU A 564 -0.07 6.67 4.92
CA LEU A 564 0.29 5.71 3.88
C LEU A 564 0.79 4.40 4.52
N GLU A 565 0.38 3.26 3.95
CA GLU A 565 0.81 1.94 4.43
C GLU A 565 2.32 1.66 4.21
N PRO A 566 2.93 0.92 5.14
CA PRO A 566 2.40 0.47 6.42
C PRO A 566 2.21 1.63 7.41
N ASN A 567 1.00 1.79 7.94
CA ASN A 567 0.65 2.96 8.77
C ASN A 567 1.45 3.05 10.07
N THR A 568 1.83 1.91 10.63
CA THR A 568 2.70 1.81 11.80
C THR A 568 3.94 1.01 11.43
N LEU A 569 4.96 1.07 12.24
CA LEU A 569 6.20 0.31 12.04
C LEU A 569 6.92 0.61 10.69
N TRP A 570 6.53 1.63 9.93
CA TRP A 570 7.25 2.05 8.72
C TRP A 570 8.67 2.52 9.05
N ASN A 571 8.86 3.07 10.24
CA ASN A 571 10.14 3.49 10.81
C ASN A 571 10.62 2.58 11.95
N ILE A 572 10.34 1.28 11.85
CA ILE A 572 10.65 0.30 12.90
C ILE A 572 12.15 0.23 13.24
N ASP A 573 12.99 0.54 12.28
CA ASP A 573 14.44 0.64 12.47
C ASP A 573 14.85 1.75 13.45
N GLN A 574 13.98 2.78 13.66
CA GLN A 574 14.19 3.92 14.55
C GLN A 574 13.43 3.81 15.88
N LEU A 575 12.63 2.78 16.08
CA LEU A 575 11.90 2.57 17.35
C LEU A 575 12.86 2.12 18.45
N TYR A 576 12.70 2.67 19.65
CA TYR A 576 13.54 2.33 20.80
C TYR A 576 12.79 2.44 22.12
N TRP A 577 13.26 1.77 23.14
CA TRP A 577 12.74 1.89 24.49
C TRP A 577 13.44 3.01 25.27
N ARG A 578 12.68 3.96 25.81
CA ARG A 578 13.20 5.15 26.55
C ARG A 578 13.84 4.77 27.89
N LYS A 579 13.36 3.72 28.54
CA LYS A 579 13.82 3.24 29.86
C LYS A 579 14.39 1.82 29.72
N GLY A 580 15.69 1.70 29.49
CA GLY A 580 16.41 0.42 29.56
C GLY A 580 15.95 -0.66 28.59
N ALA A 581 16.72 -1.72 28.44
CA ALA A 581 16.42 -2.86 27.59
C ALA A 581 15.39 -3.80 28.22
N GLY A 582 14.13 -3.42 28.22
CA GLY A 582 13.05 -4.27 28.66
C GLY A 582 11.78 -3.46 28.79
N GLY A 583 10.74 -3.81 28.03
CA GLY A 583 9.40 -3.39 28.35
C GLY A 583 9.06 -3.86 29.78
N PRO A 584 8.11 -3.21 30.49
CA PRO A 584 7.81 -3.52 31.88
C PRO A 584 7.43 -5.00 32.03
N GLY A 585 8.25 -5.77 32.72
CA GLY A 585 7.94 -7.13 33.17
C GLY A 585 8.31 -8.28 32.22
N ARG A 586 9.28 -8.12 31.31
CA ARG A 586 9.79 -9.23 30.48
C ARG A 586 11.30 -9.36 30.55
#